data_19eb5f0f9bfc0971ec460b0a2fc7574d
#
_entry.id   19eb5f0f9bfc0971ec460b0a2fc7574d
#
_cell.length_a   1.000
_cell.length_b   1.000
_cell.length_c   1.000
_cell.angle_alpha   90.00
_cell.angle_beta   90.00
_cell.angle_gamma   90.00
#
_symmetry.space_group_name_H-M   'P 1'
#
loop_
_entity.id
_entity.type
_entity.pdbx_description
1 polymer ?
#
loop_
_entity_poly.entity_id
_entity_poly.type
_entity_poly.pdbx_seq_one_letter_code
_entity_poly.pdbx_strand_id
1 'polypeptide(L)'
;MKTVGSSSIQRIQLQHRLGLVQSFNIEKGMRVLEIGCGQGDTTVALADAVGETGFVMAIDIAGRDYGKPITLGEATDFIKSSPIGNRISFDLEADFLTMKIDEAYDVAILSHCLWYFQEPATLLSYLKRLKKVAKRICIAEWDLEWTKPEQLAHFYSASI
;
A
#
# COMPACT_ATOMS: atom_id res chain seq x y z
N MET A 1 -8.08 -2.27 -16.44
CA MET A 1 -7.27 -1.49 -15.50
C MET A 1 -6.35 -0.58 -16.31
N LYS A 2 -6.53 0.74 -16.25
CA LYS A 2 -5.66 1.71 -16.94
C LYS A 2 -4.76 2.37 -15.89
N THR A 3 -3.46 2.22 -16.05
CA THR A 3 -2.44 2.88 -15.24
C THR A 3 -1.73 3.93 -16.10
N VAL A 4 -1.20 4.98 -15.48
CA VAL A 4 -0.57 6.11 -16.19
C VAL A 4 0.94 5.87 -16.31
N GLY A 5 1.48 5.68 -17.56
CA GLY A 5 2.92 5.54 -17.84
C GLY A 5 3.23 4.59 -19.00
N SER A 6 4.51 4.30 -19.30
CA SER A 6 4.88 3.42 -20.42
C SER A 6 4.42 1.98 -20.16
N SER A 7 3.74 1.39 -21.13
CA SER A 7 2.94 0.16 -21.00
C SER A 7 3.67 -1.10 -20.50
N SER A 8 4.99 -1.19 -20.62
CA SER A 8 5.77 -2.38 -20.22
C SER A 8 6.18 -2.36 -18.73
N ILE A 9 6.67 -1.24 -18.24
CA ILE A 9 7.11 -1.08 -16.84
C ILE A 9 5.90 -1.22 -15.91
N GLN A 10 4.78 -0.61 -16.27
CA GLN A 10 3.55 -0.68 -15.49
C GLN A 10 2.95 -2.08 -15.41
N ARG A 11 3.08 -2.87 -16.50
CA ARG A 11 2.66 -4.28 -16.45
C ARG A 11 3.47 -5.08 -15.43
N ILE A 12 4.79 -4.88 -15.40
CA ILE A 12 5.68 -5.56 -14.45
C ILE A 12 5.33 -5.15 -13.02
N GLN A 13 5.15 -3.85 -12.78
CA GLN A 13 4.77 -3.34 -11.47
C GLN A 13 3.40 -3.88 -11.02
N LEU A 14 2.42 -3.90 -11.91
CA LEU A 14 1.10 -4.47 -11.61
C LEU A 14 1.19 -5.97 -11.30
N GLN A 15 1.93 -6.75 -12.10
CA GLN A 15 2.13 -8.17 -11.84
C GLN A 15 2.79 -8.41 -10.47
N HIS A 16 3.77 -7.59 -10.12
CA HIS A 16 4.40 -7.63 -8.79
C HIS A 16 3.39 -7.37 -7.68
N ARG A 17 2.56 -6.30 -7.79
CA ARG A 17 1.51 -5.98 -6.80
C ARG A 17 0.49 -7.09 -6.66
N LEU A 18 0.04 -7.68 -7.77
CA LEU A 18 -0.88 -8.81 -7.75
C LEU A 18 -0.25 -10.04 -7.07
N GLY A 19 1.01 -10.34 -7.32
CA GLY A 19 1.76 -11.41 -6.64
C GLY A 19 1.86 -11.19 -5.13
N LEU A 20 2.14 -9.95 -4.70
CA LEU A 20 2.16 -9.60 -3.27
C LEU A 20 0.78 -9.81 -2.62
N VAL A 21 -0.28 -9.32 -3.25
CA VAL A 21 -1.65 -9.44 -2.73
C VAL A 21 -2.08 -10.91 -2.63
N GLN A 22 -1.68 -11.76 -3.59
CA GLN A 22 -1.88 -13.20 -3.49
C GLN A 22 -1.15 -13.81 -2.28
N SER A 23 0.10 -13.39 -2.05
CA SER A 23 0.91 -13.87 -0.91
C SER A 23 0.33 -13.43 0.44
N PHE A 24 -0.39 -12.32 0.47
CA PHE A 24 -1.09 -11.84 1.67
C PHE A 24 -2.34 -12.65 2.01
N ASN A 25 -2.78 -13.57 1.15
CA ASN A 25 -4.01 -14.36 1.32
C ASN A 25 -5.21 -13.46 1.65
N ILE A 26 -5.46 -12.47 0.80
CA ILE A 26 -6.62 -11.60 0.92
C ILE A 26 -7.82 -12.31 0.32
N GLU A 27 -8.91 -12.42 1.10
CA GLU A 27 -10.15 -13.09 0.70
C GLU A 27 -11.27 -12.09 0.43
N LYS A 28 -12.24 -12.52 -0.35
CA LYS A 28 -13.44 -11.71 -0.63
C LYS A 28 -14.19 -11.37 0.67
N GLY A 29 -14.62 -10.14 0.78
CA GLY A 29 -15.34 -9.63 1.95
C GLY A 29 -14.43 -9.12 3.08
N MET A 30 -13.12 -9.31 3.00
CA MET A 30 -12.21 -8.80 4.02
C MET A 30 -12.17 -7.27 4.06
N ARG A 31 -11.95 -6.75 5.26
CA ARG A 31 -11.63 -5.35 5.52
C ARG A 31 -10.11 -5.21 5.69
N VAL A 32 -9.50 -4.44 4.81
CA VAL A 32 -8.05 -4.25 4.77
C VAL A 32 -7.68 -2.82 5.14
N LEU A 33 -6.67 -2.65 5.98
CA LEU A 33 -6.03 -1.37 6.27
C LEU A 33 -4.64 -1.35 5.62
N GLU A 34 -4.44 -0.43 4.69
CA GLU A 34 -3.15 -0.22 4.04
C GLU A 34 -2.47 1.03 4.60
N ILE A 35 -1.23 0.89 5.07
CA ILE A 35 -0.38 1.97 5.58
C ILE A 35 0.65 2.34 4.52
N GLY A 36 0.73 3.62 4.17
CA GLY A 36 1.64 4.11 3.13
C GLY A 36 1.15 3.73 1.74
N CYS A 37 -0.09 4.11 1.40
CA CYS A 37 -0.71 3.72 0.14
C CYS A 37 -0.11 4.40 -1.10
N GLY A 38 0.59 5.52 -0.93
CA GLY A 38 1.14 6.29 -2.04
C GLY A 38 0.08 6.61 -3.10
N GLN A 39 0.40 6.38 -4.36
CA GLN A 39 -0.52 6.60 -5.49
C GLN A 39 -1.61 5.52 -5.63
N GLY A 40 -1.68 4.54 -4.73
CA GLY A 40 -2.75 3.54 -4.68
C GLY A 40 -2.56 2.33 -5.59
N ASP A 41 -1.35 2.06 -6.05
CA ASP A 41 -1.09 0.90 -6.93
C ASP A 41 -1.40 -0.43 -6.24
N THR A 42 -0.96 -0.60 -4.99
CA THR A 42 -1.29 -1.78 -4.18
C THR A 42 -2.75 -1.74 -3.74
N THR A 43 -3.27 -0.55 -3.40
CA THR A 43 -4.67 -0.34 -3.00
C THR A 43 -5.66 -0.90 -4.04
N VAL A 44 -5.39 -0.65 -5.32
CA VAL A 44 -6.23 -1.16 -6.43
C VAL A 44 -6.22 -2.69 -6.48
N ALA A 45 -5.06 -3.31 -6.32
CA ALA A 45 -4.94 -4.76 -6.29
C ALA A 45 -5.64 -5.38 -5.06
N LEU A 46 -5.55 -4.71 -3.91
CA LEU A 46 -6.27 -5.09 -2.69
C LEU A 46 -7.79 -4.98 -2.87
N ALA A 47 -8.27 -3.88 -3.47
CA ALA A 47 -9.69 -3.66 -3.73
C ALA A 47 -10.28 -4.68 -4.71
N ASP A 48 -9.49 -5.14 -5.68
CA ASP A 48 -9.89 -6.24 -6.56
C ASP A 48 -9.98 -7.56 -5.78
N ALA A 49 -9.00 -7.88 -4.94
CA ALA A 49 -8.94 -9.10 -4.16
C ALA A 49 -10.08 -9.21 -3.12
N VAL A 50 -10.39 -8.13 -2.40
CA VAL A 50 -11.49 -8.15 -1.41
C VAL A 50 -12.87 -8.24 -2.05
N GLY A 51 -12.99 -7.96 -3.34
CA GLY A 51 -14.25 -8.09 -4.08
C GLY A 51 -15.31 -7.05 -3.68
N GLU A 52 -16.55 -7.27 -4.13
CA GLU A 52 -17.65 -6.29 -4.00
C GLU A 52 -18.12 -6.07 -2.56
N THR A 53 -17.93 -7.06 -1.71
CA THR A 53 -18.37 -7.04 -0.30
C THR A 53 -17.26 -6.65 0.67
N GLY A 54 -16.02 -6.51 0.17
CA GLY A 54 -14.86 -6.11 0.97
C GLY A 54 -14.61 -4.61 0.95
N PHE A 55 -13.62 -4.17 1.72
CA PHE A 55 -13.29 -2.76 1.87
C PHE A 55 -11.80 -2.56 2.12
N VAL A 56 -11.24 -1.50 1.56
CA VAL A 56 -9.86 -1.07 1.77
C VAL A 56 -9.85 0.35 2.31
N MET A 57 -9.32 0.53 3.52
CA MET A 57 -8.90 1.82 4.04
C MET A 57 -7.42 2.00 3.70
N ALA A 58 -7.11 2.97 2.87
CA ALA A 58 -5.77 3.27 2.42
C ALA A 58 -5.33 4.62 2.97
N ILE A 59 -4.29 4.64 3.80
CA ILE A 59 -3.82 5.86 4.44
C ILE A 59 -2.39 6.18 4.03
N ASP A 60 -2.10 7.48 3.97
CA ASP A 60 -0.75 7.98 3.78
C ASP A 60 -0.52 9.24 4.62
N ILE A 61 0.69 9.40 5.15
CA ILE A 61 1.09 10.60 5.88
C ILE A 61 1.36 11.77 4.93
N ALA A 62 1.67 11.48 3.67
CA ALA A 62 1.90 12.49 2.66
C ALA A 62 0.59 13.15 2.20
N GLY A 63 0.67 14.43 1.88
CA GLY A 63 -0.45 15.23 1.44
C GLY A 63 -0.83 15.01 -0.02
N ARG A 64 -2.00 15.50 -0.37
CA ARG A 64 -2.56 15.38 -1.73
C ARG A 64 -1.63 15.91 -2.82
N ASP A 65 -0.84 16.95 -2.53
CA ASP A 65 0.07 17.61 -3.48
C ASP A 65 1.42 16.91 -3.61
N TYR A 66 1.67 15.84 -2.85
CA TYR A 66 2.91 15.08 -2.90
C TYR A 66 2.98 14.22 -4.16
N GLY A 67 4.19 14.11 -4.75
CA GLY A 67 4.46 13.26 -5.91
C GLY A 67 4.51 14.02 -7.24
N LYS A 68 5.28 13.48 -8.20
CA LYS A 68 5.40 13.97 -9.58
C LYS A 68 5.66 12.79 -10.51
N PRO A 69 5.21 12.80 -11.78
CA PRO A 69 4.43 13.85 -12.45
C PRO A 69 2.95 13.88 -12.06
N ILE A 70 2.46 12.89 -11.32
CA ILE A 70 1.09 12.78 -10.85
C ILE A 70 1.13 12.81 -9.32
N THR A 71 0.32 13.68 -8.73
CA THR A 71 0.21 13.79 -7.27
C THR A 71 -0.61 12.65 -6.67
N LEU A 72 -0.50 12.46 -5.34
CA LEU A 72 -1.33 11.49 -4.64
C LEU A 72 -2.81 11.81 -4.79
N GLY A 73 -3.16 13.09 -4.71
CA GLY A 73 -4.54 13.56 -4.89
C GLY A 73 -5.09 13.20 -6.26
N GLU A 74 -4.36 13.50 -7.34
CA GLU A 74 -4.78 13.16 -8.70
C GLU A 74 -4.94 11.64 -8.91
N ALA A 75 -3.98 10.85 -8.39
CA ALA A 75 -4.02 9.40 -8.51
C ALA A 75 -5.20 8.79 -7.74
N THR A 76 -5.39 9.20 -6.49
CA THR A 76 -6.49 8.69 -5.65
C THR A 76 -7.86 9.10 -6.17
N ASP A 77 -8.04 10.33 -6.67
CA ASP A 77 -9.28 10.80 -7.30
C ASP A 77 -9.59 9.99 -8.57
N PHE A 78 -8.56 9.69 -9.37
CA PHE A 78 -8.73 8.82 -10.54
C PHE A 78 -9.19 7.40 -10.14
N ILE A 79 -8.57 6.80 -9.12
CA ILE A 79 -8.98 5.48 -8.61
C ILE A 79 -10.41 5.54 -8.06
N LYS A 80 -10.76 6.57 -7.30
CA LYS A 80 -12.10 6.76 -6.74
C LYS A 80 -13.19 6.88 -7.80
N SER A 81 -12.88 7.44 -8.96
CA SER A 81 -13.81 7.55 -10.09
C SER A 81 -14.02 6.23 -10.85
N SER A 82 -13.22 5.21 -10.56
CA SER A 82 -13.30 3.90 -11.21
C SER A 82 -14.37 2.99 -10.58
N PRO A 83 -14.79 1.90 -11.26
CA PRO A 83 -15.79 0.96 -10.73
C PRO A 83 -15.44 0.33 -9.39
N ILE A 84 -14.15 0.22 -9.05
CA ILE A 84 -13.71 -0.32 -7.75
C ILE A 84 -13.58 0.75 -6.67
N GLY A 85 -13.72 2.03 -7.02
CA GLY A 85 -13.52 3.15 -6.09
C GLY A 85 -14.50 3.16 -4.91
N ASN A 86 -15.66 2.54 -5.05
CA ASN A 86 -16.64 2.39 -3.97
C ASN A 86 -16.17 1.48 -2.83
N ARG A 87 -15.19 0.61 -3.08
CA ARG A 87 -14.60 -0.32 -2.11
C ARG A 87 -13.42 0.28 -1.34
N ILE A 88 -12.99 1.50 -1.70
CA ILE A 88 -11.78 2.12 -1.18
C ILE A 88 -12.14 3.42 -0.48
N SER A 89 -11.53 3.68 0.66
CA SER A 89 -11.42 5.02 1.24
C SER A 89 -9.95 5.41 1.30
N PHE A 90 -9.64 6.60 0.79
CA PHE A 90 -8.30 7.18 0.94
C PHE A 90 -8.34 8.26 2.03
N ASP A 91 -7.37 8.21 2.94
CA ASP A 91 -7.14 9.23 3.95
C ASP A 91 -5.68 9.66 3.87
N LEU A 92 -5.45 10.81 3.21
CA LEU A 92 -4.13 11.40 3.01
C LEU A 92 -3.89 12.46 4.10
N GLU A 93 -2.62 12.77 4.39
CA GLU A 93 -2.21 13.59 5.55
C GLU A 93 -2.60 12.94 6.89
N ALA A 94 -2.79 11.63 6.88
CA ALA A 94 -3.25 10.87 8.04
C ALA A 94 -2.07 10.25 8.79
N ASP A 95 -1.84 10.71 10.02
CA ASP A 95 -0.93 10.02 10.92
C ASP A 95 -1.65 8.85 11.60
N PHE A 96 -1.27 7.64 11.23
CA PHE A 96 -1.84 6.43 11.80
C PHE A 96 -1.76 6.39 13.34
N LEU A 97 -0.76 6.99 13.97
CA LEU A 97 -0.63 6.95 15.43
C LEU A 97 -1.67 7.80 16.15
N THR A 98 -2.18 8.84 15.52
CA THR A 98 -3.11 9.81 16.12
C THR A 98 -4.54 9.71 15.58
N MET A 99 -4.73 9.19 14.35
CA MET A 99 -6.05 9.08 13.74
C MET A 99 -6.98 8.18 14.55
N LYS A 100 -8.29 8.48 14.52
CA LYS A 100 -9.30 7.65 15.14
C LYS A 100 -9.61 6.44 14.25
N ILE A 101 -9.59 5.25 14.83
CA ILE A 101 -9.96 4.00 14.18
C ILE A 101 -11.06 3.35 15.00
N ASP A 102 -12.27 3.40 14.48
CA ASP A 102 -13.47 2.90 15.17
C ASP A 102 -13.82 1.46 14.78
N GLU A 103 -13.16 0.90 13.76
CA GLU A 103 -13.50 -0.40 13.20
C GLU A 103 -12.28 -1.32 13.18
N ALA A 104 -12.54 -2.62 13.35
CA ALA A 104 -11.51 -3.65 13.22
C ALA A 104 -11.31 -4.05 11.77
N TYR A 105 -10.06 -4.39 11.43
CA TYR A 105 -9.66 -4.89 10.13
C TYR A 105 -9.27 -6.37 10.20
N ASP A 106 -9.47 -7.10 9.11
CA ASP A 106 -9.01 -8.48 9.02
C ASP A 106 -7.51 -8.53 8.80
N VAL A 107 -6.98 -7.60 7.99
CA VAL A 107 -5.57 -7.53 7.64
C VAL A 107 -5.12 -6.08 7.61
N ALA A 108 -3.95 -5.80 8.19
CA ALA A 108 -3.21 -4.56 7.97
C ALA A 108 -2.00 -4.84 7.08
N ILE A 109 -1.71 -3.95 6.14
CA ILE A 109 -0.66 -4.11 5.15
C ILE A 109 0.28 -2.92 5.18
N LEU A 110 1.58 -3.21 5.19
CA LEU A 110 2.66 -2.28 4.93
C LEU A 110 3.45 -2.83 3.75
N SER A 111 3.40 -2.15 2.60
CA SER A 111 4.06 -2.63 1.38
C SER A 111 4.93 -1.54 0.79
N HIS A 112 6.25 -1.79 0.75
CA HIS A 112 7.26 -0.86 0.22
C HIS A 112 7.21 0.54 0.85
N CYS A 113 6.99 0.61 2.16
CA CYS A 113 6.89 1.87 2.89
C CYS A 113 7.76 1.93 4.16
N LEU A 114 8.49 0.85 4.50
CA LEU A 114 9.25 0.81 5.75
C LEU A 114 10.42 1.80 5.75
N TRP A 115 11.03 2.07 4.62
CA TRP A 115 12.12 3.01 4.44
C TRP A 115 11.73 4.48 4.67
N TYR A 116 10.44 4.80 4.73
CA TYR A 116 9.97 6.13 5.15
C TYR A 116 9.94 6.32 6.67
N PHE A 117 10.09 5.24 7.44
CA PHE A 117 10.19 5.33 8.89
C PHE A 117 11.62 5.72 9.28
N GLN A 118 11.82 6.98 9.62
CA GLN A 118 13.14 7.51 10.00
C GLN A 118 13.70 6.84 11.27
N GLU A 119 12.83 6.45 12.20
CA GLU A 119 13.18 5.88 13.48
C GLU A 119 12.54 4.51 13.70
N PRO A 120 13.31 3.47 14.07
CA PRO A 120 12.76 2.15 14.39
C PRO A 120 11.68 2.16 15.48
N ALA A 121 11.78 3.11 16.43
CA ALA A 121 10.79 3.29 17.49
C ALA A 121 9.41 3.69 16.96
N THR A 122 9.37 4.47 15.88
CA THR A 122 8.12 4.85 15.20
C THR A 122 7.46 3.64 14.56
N LEU A 123 8.22 2.85 13.81
CA LEU A 123 7.72 1.60 13.24
C LEU A 123 7.18 0.66 14.33
N LEU A 124 7.92 0.50 15.43
CA LEU A 124 7.46 -0.33 16.55
C LEU A 124 6.12 0.18 17.14
N SER A 125 5.94 1.49 17.21
CA SER A 125 4.68 2.11 17.67
C SER A 125 3.52 1.81 16.72
N TYR A 126 3.78 1.89 15.40
CA TYR A 126 2.81 1.47 14.37
C TYR A 126 2.43 0.00 14.54
N LEU A 127 3.39 -0.91 14.65
CA LEU A 127 3.14 -2.34 14.81
C LEU A 127 2.34 -2.66 16.08
N LYS A 128 2.67 -2.00 17.20
CA LYS A 128 1.92 -2.13 18.46
C LYS A 128 0.46 -1.68 18.31
N ARG A 129 0.23 -0.60 17.56
CA ARG A 129 -1.13 -0.10 17.31
C ARG A 129 -1.87 -0.99 16.32
N LEU A 130 -1.23 -1.43 15.25
CA LEU A 130 -1.81 -2.34 14.25
C LEU A 130 -2.32 -3.64 14.88
N LYS A 131 -1.58 -4.21 15.83
CA LYS A 131 -2.02 -5.40 16.59
C LYS A 131 -3.33 -5.22 17.37
N LYS A 132 -3.74 -3.98 17.63
CA LYS A 132 -5.01 -3.69 18.33
C LYS A 132 -6.18 -3.52 17.37
N VAL A 133 -5.92 -3.17 16.10
CA VAL A 133 -6.95 -2.81 15.13
C VAL A 133 -7.09 -3.82 13.99
N ALA A 134 -6.12 -4.74 13.82
CA ALA A 134 -6.14 -5.76 12.79
C ALA A 134 -5.83 -7.15 13.35
N LYS A 135 -6.49 -8.18 12.81
CA LYS A 135 -6.27 -9.57 13.21
C LYS A 135 -4.91 -10.10 12.74
N ARG A 136 -4.42 -9.59 11.60
CA ARG A 136 -3.17 -10.00 10.96
C ARG A 136 -2.45 -8.78 10.39
N ILE A 137 -1.12 -8.80 10.42
CA ILE A 137 -0.26 -7.79 9.80
C ILE A 137 0.56 -8.50 8.72
N CYS A 138 0.55 -7.95 7.51
CA CYS A 138 1.40 -8.38 6.40
C CYS A 138 2.37 -7.26 6.05
N ILE A 139 3.63 -7.61 5.89
CA ILE A 139 4.70 -6.67 5.52
C ILE A 139 5.39 -7.22 4.29
N ALA A 140 5.58 -6.37 3.29
CA ALA A 140 6.42 -6.64 2.13
C ALA A 140 7.38 -5.48 1.92
N GLU A 141 8.66 -5.80 1.80
CA GLU A 141 9.70 -4.82 1.54
C GLU A 141 10.74 -5.39 0.60
N TRP A 142 11.57 -4.53 0.05
CA TRP A 142 12.65 -4.94 -0.83
C TRP A 142 13.69 -5.74 -0.05
N ASP A 143 14.06 -6.89 -0.62
CA ASP A 143 15.16 -7.69 -0.09
C ASP A 143 16.49 -7.02 -0.45
N LEU A 144 17.36 -6.84 0.54
CA LEU A 144 18.71 -6.32 0.35
C LEU A 144 19.69 -7.42 -0.09
N GLU A 145 19.29 -8.69 -0.07
CA GLU A 145 20.10 -9.78 -0.61
C GLU A 145 19.80 -9.96 -2.10
N TRP A 146 20.81 -9.79 -2.94
CA TRP A 146 20.69 -10.06 -4.36
C TRP A 146 20.99 -11.53 -4.66
N THR A 147 20.12 -12.17 -5.41
CA THR A 147 20.29 -13.56 -5.86
C THR A 147 20.63 -13.65 -7.34
N LYS A 148 20.49 -12.54 -8.08
CA LYS A 148 20.76 -12.43 -9.51
C LYS A 148 21.52 -11.15 -9.82
N PRO A 149 22.48 -11.17 -10.78
CA PRO A 149 23.27 -9.98 -11.15
C PRO A 149 22.42 -8.76 -11.54
N GLU A 150 21.25 -8.99 -12.14
CA GLU A 150 20.34 -7.91 -12.56
C GLU A 150 19.77 -7.10 -11.38
N GLN A 151 19.83 -7.65 -10.17
CA GLN A 151 19.36 -7.00 -8.94
C GLN A 151 20.41 -6.07 -8.31
N LEU A 152 21.67 -6.14 -8.77
CA LEU A 152 22.77 -5.35 -8.19
C LEU A 152 22.53 -3.84 -8.23
N ALA A 153 21.96 -3.32 -9.31
CA ALA A 153 21.66 -1.90 -9.43
C ALA A 153 20.65 -1.45 -8.35
N HIS A 154 19.65 -2.26 -8.07
CA HIS A 154 18.67 -2.01 -7.01
C HIS A 154 19.32 -2.11 -5.62
N PHE A 155 20.13 -3.14 -5.38
CA PHE A 155 20.89 -3.30 -4.13
C PHE A 155 21.74 -2.06 -3.80
N TYR A 156 22.53 -1.59 -4.77
CA TYR A 156 23.36 -0.39 -4.57
C TYR A 156 22.52 0.87 -4.33
N SER A 157 21.39 1.02 -5.01
CA SER A 157 20.50 2.18 -4.81
C SER A 157 19.85 2.19 -3.43
N ALA A 158 19.58 1.02 -2.85
CA ALA A 158 18.94 0.89 -1.55
C ALA A 158 19.95 0.92 -0.37
N SER A 159 21.26 0.81 -0.67
CA SER A 159 22.32 0.75 0.34
C SER A 159 22.98 2.10 0.64
N ILE A 160 22.56 3.18 -0.06
CA ILE A 160 23.03 4.56 0.12
C ILE A 160 22.10 5.28 1.09
#